data_322ac00a4cedc7d8921ec212a3d84fa6
#
_entry.id   322ac00a4cedc7d8921ec212a3d84fa6
#
_cell.length_a   1.000
_cell.length_b   1.000
_cell.length_c   1.000
_cell.angle_alpha   90.00
_cell.angle_beta   90.00
_cell.angle_gamma   90.00
#
_symmetry.space_group_name_H-M   'P 1'
#
loop_
_entity.id
_entity.type
_entity.pdbx_description
1 polymer ?
#
loop_
_entity_poly.entity_id
_entity_poly.type
_entity_poly.pdbx_seq_one_letter_code
_entity_poly.pdbx_strand_id
1 'polypeptide(L)'
;LADGGFATGTMMGSGGFIVLDEDQCVVKHTYTLARFYRHESCGQCSPCREGTGWLEKLLHKIETGKGAIKDIDLLWDVQRRIEGNTICPLGDAAAWPVAAAIRHFRDEFEWHVNNPELCLRENYGLAHYADELKVDAV
;
A
#
# COMPACT_ATOMS: atom_id res chain seq x y z
N LEU A 1 8.47 -16.71 -20.16
CA LEU A 1 7.60 -16.06 -19.15
C LEU A 1 8.28 -14.83 -18.53
N ALA A 2 9.58 -14.88 -18.19
CA ALA A 2 10.31 -13.75 -17.66
C ALA A 2 10.37 -12.57 -18.64
N ASP A 3 10.66 -12.85 -19.91
CA ASP A 3 10.79 -11.81 -20.94
C ASP A 3 9.47 -11.08 -21.20
N GLY A 4 8.35 -11.77 -21.16
CA GLY A 4 7.02 -11.16 -21.29
C GLY A 4 6.67 -10.25 -20.10
N GLY A 5 7.05 -10.62 -18.88
CA GLY A 5 6.86 -9.79 -17.69
C GLY A 5 7.64 -8.48 -17.76
N PHE A 6 8.91 -8.52 -18.15
CA PHE A 6 9.72 -7.30 -18.30
C PHE A 6 9.19 -6.39 -19.41
N ALA A 7 8.70 -6.94 -20.52
CA ALA A 7 8.13 -6.17 -21.61
C ALA A 7 6.86 -5.40 -21.20
N THR A 8 6.09 -5.92 -20.24
CA THR A 8 4.88 -5.27 -19.68
C THR A 8 5.16 -4.39 -18.46
N GLY A 9 6.41 -4.27 -18.02
CA GLY A 9 6.79 -3.50 -16.85
C GLY A 9 6.44 -4.17 -15.51
N THR A 10 6.19 -5.47 -15.53
CA THR A 10 5.92 -6.28 -14.33
C THR A 10 7.00 -7.33 -14.14
N MET A 11 7.03 -7.96 -12.97
CA MET A 11 7.87 -9.13 -12.76
C MET A 11 7.05 -10.26 -12.14
N MET A 12 7.38 -11.50 -12.53
CA MET A 12 6.63 -12.68 -12.09
C MET A 12 6.75 -12.93 -10.57
N GLY A 13 7.88 -12.55 -9.96
CA GLY A 13 8.16 -12.81 -8.55
C GLY A 13 7.98 -14.30 -8.21
N SER A 14 7.22 -14.59 -7.15
CA SER A 14 6.84 -15.95 -6.75
C SER A 14 5.64 -16.53 -7.51
N GLY A 15 5.11 -15.83 -8.50
CA GLY A 15 3.96 -16.24 -9.29
C GLY A 15 2.59 -15.94 -8.65
N GLY A 16 2.57 -15.26 -7.50
CA GLY A 16 1.34 -14.79 -6.88
C GLY A 16 0.85 -13.49 -7.52
N PHE A 17 -0.45 -13.37 -7.73
CA PHE A 17 -1.09 -12.13 -8.14
C PHE A 17 -2.47 -12.00 -7.52
N ILE A 18 -2.88 -10.75 -7.32
CA ILE A 18 -4.18 -10.41 -6.74
C ILE A 18 -4.99 -9.72 -7.84
N VAL A 19 -6.18 -10.25 -8.12
CA VAL A 19 -7.12 -9.67 -9.07
C VAL A 19 -8.14 -8.86 -8.28
N LEU A 20 -8.26 -7.60 -8.60
CA LEU A 20 -9.27 -6.69 -8.07
C LEU A 20 -10.25 -6.36 -9.18
N ASP A 21 -11.54 -6.44 -8.89
CA ASP A 21 -12.57 -5.91 -9.77
C ASP A 21 -12.78 -4.40 -9.51
N GLU A 22 -13.63 -3.80 -10.31
CA GLU A 22 -13.91 -2.36 -10.23
C GLU A 22 -14.67 -1.93 -8.97
N ASP A 23 -15.17 -2.90 -8.18
CA ASP A 23 -15.82 -2.65 -6.88
C ASP A 23 -14.88 -2.71 -5.69
N GLN A 24 -13.58 -3.02 -5.91
CA GLN A 24 -12.58 -3.10 -4.86
C GLN A 24 -11.82 -1.78 -4.69
N CYS A 25 -11.60 -1.38 -3.44
CA CYS A 25 -10.87 -0.16 -3.12
C CYS A 25 -9.35 -0.39 -3.19
N VAL A 26 -8.67 0.29 -4.10
CA VAL A 26 -7.22 0.19 -4.27
C VAL A 26 -6.47 0.70 -3.03
N VAL A 27 -6.95 1.75 -2.37
CA VAL A 27 -6.32 2.31 -1.16
C VAL A 27 -6.28 1.27 -0.05
N LYS A 28 -7.40 0.60 0.21
CA LYS A 28 -7.52 -0.47 1.22
C LYS A 28 -6.62 -1.66 0.91
N HIS A 29 -6.60 -2.10 -0.35
CA HIS A 29 -5.74 -3.23 -0.74
C HIS A 29 -4.26 -2.87 -0.62
N THR A 30 -3.87 -1.66 -0.99
CA THR A 30 -2.50 -1.15 -0.81
C THR A 30 -2.13 -1.10 0.68
N TYR A 31 -3.05 -0.67 1.55
CA TYR A 31 -2.87 -0.70 2.99
C TYR A 31 -2.66 -2.14 3.52
N THR A 32 -3.48 -3.09 3.07
CA THR A 32 -3.37 -4.50 3.47
C THR A 32 -2.01 -5.09 3.08
N LEU A 33 -1.52 -4.78 1.88
CA LEU A 33 -0.19 -5.18 1.43
C LEU A 33 0.92 -4.54 2.27
N ALA A 34 0.80 -3.25 2.60
CA ALA A 34 1.79 -2.57 3.43
C ALA A 34 1.87 -3.17 4.84
N ARG A 35 0.73 -3.54 5.45
CA ARG A 35 0.68 -4.29 6.72
C ARG A 35 1.42 -5.62 6.61
N PHE A 36 1.15 -6.38 5.57
CA PHE A 36 1.83 -7.64 5.32
C PHE A 36 3.35 -7.46 5.26
N TYR A 37 3.84 -6.55 4.42
CA TYR A 37 5.28 -6.33 4.29
C TYR A 37 5.94 -5.79 5.55
N ARG A 38 5.24 -4.98 6.34
CA ARG A 38 5.73 -4.55 7.66
C ARG A 38 5.90 -5.75 8.59
N HIS A 39 4.92 -6.66 8.62
CA HIS A 39 4.98 -7.87 9.45
C HIS A 39 6.12 -8.79 9.01
N GLU A 40 6.33 -8.95 7.72
CA GLU A 40 7.34 -9.83 7.14
C GLU A 40 8.76 -9.24 7.15
N SER A 41 8.94 -7.98 7.48
CA SER A 41 10.25 -7.36 7.58
C SER A 41 11.05 -7.99 8.73
N CYS A 42 12.24 -8.52 8.43
CA CYS A 42 13.12 -9.08 9.44
C CYS A 42 13.78 -8.02 10.34
N GLY A 43 13.62 -6.72 10.01
CA GLY A 43 14.16 -5.59 10.78
C GLY A 43 15.64 -5.29 10.58
N GLN A 44 16.35 -5.98 9.69
CA GLN A 44 17.78 -5.79 9.49
C GLN A 44 18.13 -4.43 8.89
N CYS A 45 17.48 -4.04 7.80
CA CYS A 45 17.77 -2.80 7.08
C CYS A 45 16.87 -1.67 7.57
N SER A 46 17.46 -0.54 7.97
CA SER A 46 16.70 0.61 8.46
C SER A 46 15.62 1.10 7.48
N PRO A 47 15.88 1.25 6.16
CA PRO A 47 14.84 1.67 5.22
C PRO A 47 13.65 0.71 5.17
N CYS A 48 13.87 -0.59 5.25
CA CYS A 48 12.81 -1.59 5.32
C CYS A 48 12.12 -1.56 6.69
N ARG A 49 12.87 -1.71 7.77
CA ARG A 49 12.33 -1.77 9.15
C ARG A 49 11.43 -0.58 9.48
N GLU A 50 11.92 0.63 9.24
CA GLU A 50 11.17 1.85 9.57
C GLU A 50 10.22 2.26 8.46
N GLY A 51 10.68 2.16 7.20
CA GLY A 51 9.91 2.62 6.05
C GLY A 51 8.62 1.83 5.82
N THR A 52 8.62 0.51 5.99
CA THR A 52 7.38 -0.28 5.87
C THR A 52 6.36 0.11 6.93
N GLY A 53 6.81 0.41 8.15
CA GLY A 53 5.94 0.94 9.20
C GLY A 53 5.40 2.33 8.90
N TRP A 54 6.16 3.17 8.18
CA TRP A 54 5.68 4.49 7.74
C TRP A 54 4.68 4.38 6.60
N LEU A 55 4.93 3.48 5.63
CA LEU A 55 3.96 3.20 4.56
C LEU A 55 2.62 2.76 5.14
N GLU A 56 2.63 1.80 6.07
CA GLU A 56 1.42 1.33 6.72
C GLU A 56 0.68 2.46 7.46
N LYS A 57 1.38 3.25 8.27
CA LYS A 57 0.76 4.34 9.03
C LYS A 57 0.14 5.42 8.14
N LEU A 58 0.82 5.78 7.05
CA LEU A 58 0.30 6.76 6.09
C LEU A 58 -0.92 6.22 5.34
N LEU A 59 -0.86 4.98 4.88
CA LEU A 59 -1.98 4.32 4.22
C LEU A 59 -3.18 4.17 5.15
N HIS A 60 -2.95 3.74 6.39
CA HIS A 60 -4.00 3.68 7.42
C HIS A 60 -4.64 5.04 7.67
N LYS A 61 -3.83 6.10 7.71
CA LYS A 61 -4.31 7.46 7.91
C LYS A 61 -5.21 7.92 6.76
N ILE A 62 -4.84 7.59 5.51
CA ILE A 62 -5.63 7.89 4.32
C ILE A 62 -6.91 7.06 4.33
N GLU A 63 -6.81 5.75 4.55
CA GLU A 63 -7.94 4.82 4.57
C GLU A 63 -8.99 5.17 5.63
N THR A 64 -8.57 5.67 6.79
CA THR A 64 -9.47 6.08 7.89
C THR A 64 -9.97 7.51 7.77
N GLY A 65 -9.81 8.16 6.62
CA GLY A 65 -10.31 9.52 6.38
C GLY A 65 -9.57 10.63 7.15
N LYS A 66 -8.41 10.34 7.72
CA LYS A 66 -7.58 11.30 8.46
C LYS A 66 -6.40 11.83 7.62
N GLY A 67 -6.32 11.39 6.36
CA GLY A 67 -5.27 11.77 5.43
C GLY A 67 -5.39 13.21 4.94
N ALA A 68 -4.30 13.70 4.38
CA ALA A 68 -4.24 14.96 3.65
C ALA A 68 -3.51 14.72 2.31
N ILE A 69 -3.73 15.58 1.33
CA ILE A 69 -3.09 15.45 0.00
C ILE A 69 -1.57 15.32 0.12
N LYS A 70 -0.95 16.06 1.02
CA LYS A 70 0.49 15.97 1.32
C LYS A 70 0.94 14.59 1.82
N ASP A 71 0.04 13.80 2.40
CA ASP A 71 0.36 12.45 2.88
C ASP A 71 0.54 11.49 1.70
N ILE A 72 -0.13 11.73 0.57
CA ILE A 72 0.05 10.96 -0.68
C ILE A 72 1.45 11.25 -1.26
N ASP A 73 1.87 12.52 -1.27
CA ASP A 73 3.20 12.89 -1.74
C ASP A 73 4.30 12.37 -0.79
N LEU A 74 4.04 12.37 0.51
CA LEU A 74 4.93 11.79 1.51
C LEU A 74 5.03 10.26 1.34
N LEU A 75 3.92 9.58 1.06
CA LEU A 75 3.88 8.15 0.78
C LEU A 75 4.75 7.80 -0.43
N TRP A 76 4.68 8.63 -1.50
CA TRP A 76 5.55 8.52 -2.66
C TRP A 76 7.04 8.72 -2.32
N ASP A 77 7.39 9.68 -1.49
CA ASP A 77 8.78 9.91 -1.08
C ASP A 77 9.32 8.77 -0.21
N VAL A 78 8.52 8.27 0.74
CA VAL A 78 8.91 7.16 1.62
C VAL A 78 9.20 5.90 0.81
N GLN A 79 8.31 5.50 -0.11
CA GLN A 79 8.54 4.31 -0.91
C GLN A 79 9.83 4.39 -1.74
N ARG A 80 10.14 5.55 -2.33
CA ARG A 80 11.39 5.78 -3.07
C ARG A 80 12.65 5.67 -2.23
N ARG A 81 12.56 5.91 -0.92
CA ARG A 81 13.68 5.77 0.01
C ARG A 81 13.88 4.33 0.48
N ILE A 82 12.88 3.49 0.32
CA ILE A 82 13.00 2.05 0.59
C ILE A 82 13.58 1.35 -0.64
N GLU A 83 13.02 1.63 -1.82
CA GLU A 83 13.39 1.04 -3.10
C GLU A 83 14.90 1.22 -3.38
N GLY A 84 15.57 0.12 -3.69
CA GLY A 84 17.00 0.09 -3.99
C GLY A 84 17.93 0.34 -2.78
N ASN A 85 17.42 0.52 -1.57
CA ASN A 85 18.19 0.86 -0.38
C ASN A 85 18.17 -0.25 0.69
N THR A 86 17.84 -1.48 0.30
CA THR A 86 17.78 -2.63 1.21
C THR A 86 18.65 -3.78 0.70
N ILE A 87 19.11 -4.63 1.62
CA ILE A 87 20.03 -5.75 1.27
C ILE A 87 19.31 -6.83 0.47
N CYS A 88 18.04 -7.08 0.78
CA CYS A 88 17.24 -8.10 0.10
C CYS A 88 16.04 -7.48 -0.62
N PRO A 89 15.42 -8.19 -1.58
CA PRO A 89 14.34 -7.66 -2.39
C PRO A 89 13.02 -7.43 -1.64
N LEU A 90 12.91 -7.77 -0.35
CA LEU A 90 11.69 -7.53 0.41
C LEU A 90 11.37 -6.03 0.50
N GLY A 91 12.37 -5.18 0.64
CA GLY A 91 12.17 -3.72 0.65
C GLY A 91 11.59 -3.22 -0.68
N ASP A 92 12.14 -3.68 -1.80
CA ASP A 92 11.63 -3.34 -3.13
C ASP A 92 10.21 -3.87 -3.33
N ALA A 93 9.96 -5.12 -2.92
CA ALA A 93 8.64 -5.73 -3.00
C ALA A 93 7.58 -5.00 -2.13
N ALA A 94 7.99 -4.37 -1.03
CA ALA A 94 7.12 -3.53 -0.21
C ALA A 94 6.85 -2.16 -0.85
N ALA A 95 7.84 -1.60 -1.53
CA ALA A 95 7.76 -0.27 -2.14
C ALA A 95 6.95 -0.26 -3.45
N TRP A 96 7.11 -1.26 -4.30
CA TRP A 96 6.52 -1.30 -5.64
C TRP A 96 4.99 -1.29 -5.67
N PRO A 97 4.24 -2.03 -4.84
CA PRO A 97 2.78 -1.94 -4.82
C PRO A 97 2.28 -0.54 -4.48
N VAL A 98 2.95 0.13 -3.55
CA VAL A 98 2.62 1.52 -3.17
C VAL A 98 2.92 2.48 -4.32
N ALA A 99 4.08 2.33 -4.96
CA ALA A 99 4.45 3.14 -6.12
C ALA A 99 3.47 2.95 -7.28
N ALA A 100 3.08 1.71 -7.57
CA ALA A 100 2.14 1.39 -8.62
C ALA A 100 0.74 1.95 -8.31
N ALA A 101 0.25 1.77 -7.10
CA ALA A 101 -1.05 2.29 -6.67
C ALA A 101 -1.13 3.81 -6.81
N ILE A 102 -0.11 4.55 -6.34
CA ILE A 102 -0.09 6.01 -6.48
C ILE A 102 0.04 6.43 -7.95
N ARG A 103 0.82 5.72 -8.75
CA ARG A 103 1.04 6.08 -10.16
C ARG A 103 -0.22 5.91 -11.03
N HIS A 104 -0.99 4.86 -10.76
CA HIS A 104 -2.11 4.47 -11.61
C HIS A 104 -3.48 4.85 -11.04
N PHE A 105 -3.57 5.09 -9.74
CA PHE A 105 -4.84 5.32 -9.03
C PHE A 105 -4.75 6.51 -8.06
N ARG A 106 -3.93 7.51 -8.37
CA ARG A 106 -3.77 8.70 -7.51
C ARG A 106 -5.09 9.40 -7.22
N ASP A 107 -5.98 9.44 -8.20
CA ASP A 107 -7.31 10.01 -8.10
C ASP A 107 -8.17 9.31 -7.02
N GLU A 108 -8.07 8.00 -6.85
CA GLU A 108 -8.72 7.30 -5.73
C GLU A 108 -8.17 7.74 -4.37
N PHE A 109 -6.86 7.90 -4.23
CA PHE A 109 -6.26 8.40 -3.00
C PHE A 109 -6.71 9.82 -2.67
N GLU A 110 -6.73 10.71 -3.65
CA GLU A 110 -7.19 12.09 -3.50
C GLU A 110 -8.68 12.14 -3.16
N TRP A 111 -9.47 11.25 -3.74
CA TRP A 111 -10.88 11.13 -3.42
C TRP A 111 -11.10 10.71 -1.97
N HIS A 112 -10.38 9.70 -1.45
CA HIS A 112 -10.43 9.27 -0.05
C HIS A 112 -10.08 10.39 0.93
N VAL A 113 -9.08 11.20 0.59
CA VAL A 113 -8.69 12.36 1.40
C VAL A 113 -9.78 13.42 1.44
N ASN A 114 -10.46 13.65 0.32
CA ASN A 114 -11.50 14.67 0.19
C ASN A 114 -12.87 14.22 0.71
N ASN A 115 -13.09 12.92 0.87
CA ASN A 115 -14.35 12.32 1.31
C ASN A 115 -14.14 11.36 2.49
N PRO A 116 -13.74 11.87 3.66
CA PRO A 116 -13.23 11.06 4.78
C PRO A 116 -14.26 10.08 5.39
N GLU A 117 -15.54 10.29 5.14
CA GLU A 117 -16.62 9.44 5.66
C GLU A 117 -17.10 8.39 4.66
N LEU A 118 -16.57 8.42 3.44
CA LEU A 118 -17.02 7.58 2.34
C LEU A 118 -15.82 6.85 1.71
N CYS A 119 -15.99 5.58 1.40
CA CYS A 119 -15.14 4.92 0.43
C CYS A 119 -15.79 4.98 -0.95
N LEU A 120 -15.06 5.21 -2.03
CA LEU A 120 -15.57 5.20 -3.42
C LEU A 120 -16.40 3.95 -3.73
N ARG A 121 -16.14 2.89 -3.02
CA ARG A 121 -16.65 1.55 -3.25
C ARG A 121 -17.42 1.04 -2.03
N GLU A 122 -18.44 1.81 -1.64
CA GLU A 122 -19.26 1.59 -0.42
C GLU A 122 -19.90 0.21 -0.29
N ASN A 123 -20.04 -0.54 -1.36
CA ASN A 123 -20.74 -1.82 -1.34
C ASN A 123 -19.89 -3.01 -0.87
N TYR A 124 -18.61 -2.84 -0.64
CA TYR A 124 -17.71 -3.90 -0.20
C TYR A 124 -17.10 -3.65 1.18
N GLY A 125 -17.92 -3.86 2.20
CA GLY A 125 -17.44 -4.47 3.43
C GLY A 125 -16.50 -3.71 4.35
N LEU A 126 -16.43 -2.37 4.32
CA LEU A 126 -15.78 -1.63 5.42
C LEU A 126 -16.51 -1.82 6.76
N ALA A 127 -17.81 -2.10 6.74
CA ALA A 127 -18.57 -2.42 7.94
C ALA A 127 -18.06 -3.68 8.67
N HIS A 128 -17.54 -4.68 7.94
CA HIS A 128 -16.97 -5.89 8.53
C HIS A 128 -15.55 -5.70 9.07
N TYR A 129 -14.78 -4.75 8.54
CA TYR A 129 -13.38 -4.52 8.94
C TYR A 129 -13.21 -3.46 10.03
N ALA A 130 -14.21 -2.65 10.30
CA ALA A 130 -14.17 -1.71 11.41
C ALA A 130 -14.05 -2.42 12.78
N ASP A 131 -14.58 -3.65 12.87
CA ASP A 131 -14.46 -4.46 14.08
C ASP A 131 -13.11 -5.18 14.20
N GLU A 132 -12.46 -5.54 13.09
CA GLU A 132 -11.12 -6.13 13.09
C GLU A 132 -10.01 -5.11 13.33
N LEU A 133 -10.22 -3.85 12.90
CA LEU A 133 -9.26 -2.75 13.16
C LEU A 133 -9.19 -2.31 14.63
N LYS A 134 -10.13 -2.75 15.47
CA LYS A 134 -10.12 -2.49 16.92
C LYS A 134 -9.15 -3.38 17.70
N VAL A 135 -8.57 -4.39 17.06
CA VAL A 135 -7.75 -5.40 17.77
C VAL A 135 -6.30 -4.96 17.99
N ASP A 136 -5.79 -3.98 17.23
CA ASP A 136 -4.38 -3.59 17.27
C ASP A 136 -4.11 -2.19 17.85
N ALA A 137 -4.98 -1.69 18.72
CA ALA A 137 -4.72 -0.48 19.49
C ALA A 137 -4.02 -0.86 20.82
N VAL A 138 -2.79 -1.42 20.71
CA VAL A 138 -1.82 -1.55 21.82
C VAL A 138 -0.48 -1.00 21.39
#